data_ce3cd149520e12dc5ce2a313310faf27
#
_entry.id   ce3cd149520e12dc5ce2a313310faf27
#
_cell.length_a   1.000
_cell.length_b   1.000
_cell.length_c   1.000
_cell.angle_alpha   90.00
_cell.angle_beta   90.00
_cell.angle_gamma   90.00
#
_symmetry.space_group_name_H-M   'P 1'
#
loop_
_entity.id
_entity.type
_entity.pdbx_description
1 polymer ?
#
loop_
_entity_poly.entity_id
_entity_poly.type
_entity_poly.pdbx_seq_one_letter_code
_entity_poly.pdbx_strand_id
1 'polypeptide(L)'
;MRPVATGHGGVSLTVHQLLGQLAPAYLERFGPAMPQRHRQVLRKILSCRTPAMGGELFQCPGCAGFDYRYHSCNDRHCPLCGQTDADDWLQRQRVRLLLPVPYFLVTFTVPEELRSLIRSHQQITLNLLFAASAQALQDLAANPRRLNAQLGMLGVLHTWSRTLIYHPHIHYLVPGGGLSPDGRRWVPAKKFLLHHEALGDRCRNVFKARLAQEQPDLFQQVPAKVWRWHWNVGCQAAGSGEHALRYLARYVFKSATGNKSVLLRPDGQVRWDYRDSKTGQPAAIWLDPLVWMGRFLQHVLPRGFARVRTFGWLHPAAKVRANRVRALLGENPVLTSAEQAAWQPPLTSKVEPAPAGPPTEPCGPLCPRCHQNMRRVGSWRPGQALLRPKPPP
;
A
#
# COMPACT_ATOMS: atom_id res chain seq x y z
N MET A 1 -8.76 -26.02 4.85
CA MET A 1 -7.89 -26.26 6.01
C MET A 1 -8.75 -26.20 7.26
N ARG A 2 -8.70 -27.24 8.11
CA ARG A 2 -9.38 -27.21 9.41
C ARG A 2 -8.63 -26.29 10.37
N PRO A 3 -9.30 -25.57 11.27
CA PRO A 3 -8.63 -24.74 12.27
C PRO A 3 -7.80 -25.60 13.24
N VAL A 4 -6.60 -25.13 13.59
CA VAL A 4 -5.73 -25.79 14.55
C VAL A 4 -6.07 -25.27 15.95
N ALA A 5 -6.47 -26.16 16.85
CA ALA A 5 -6.68 -25.83 18.27
C ALA A 5 -5.33 -25.56 18.93
N THR A 6 -5.20 -24.38 19.58
CA THR A 6 -4.02 -24.01 20.35
C THR A 6 -4.30 -24.24 21.84
N GLY A 7 -3.29 -24.61 22.65
CA GLY A 7 -3.42 -25.03 24.05
C GLY A 7 -4.05 -24.04 25.05
N HIS A 8 -4.69 -22.97 24.58
CA HIS A 8 -5.42 -21.99 25.37
C HIS A 8 -6.92 -21.95 25.03
N GLY A 9 -7.48 -23.02 24.50
CA GLY A 9 -8.91 -23.14 24.22
C GLY A 9 -9.44 -22.29 23.06
N GLY A 10 -8.57 -21.62 22.28
CA GLY A 10 -8.96 -20.77 21.15
C GLY A 10 -8.68 -21.40 19.79
N VAL A 11 -9.35 -20.87 18.74
CA VAL A 11 -9.19 -21.31 17.36
C VAL A 11 -8.33 -20.30 16.60
N SER A 12 -7.29 -20.77 15.93
CA SER A 12 -6.45 -19.95 15.05
C SER A 12 -7.12 -19.82 13.68
N LEU A 13 -7.46 -18.62 13.28
CA LEU A 13 -8.07 -18.28 11.99
C LEU A 13 -7.19 -17.31 11.21
N THR A 14 -7.18 -17.39 9.90
CA THR A 14 -6.65 -16.28 9.09
C THR A 14 -7.59 -15.08 9.17
N VAL A 15 -7.08 -13.87 8.91
CA VAL A 15 -7.92 -12.67 8.86
C VAL A 15 -9.08 -12.82 7.88
N HIS A 16 -8.86 -13.47 6.73
CA HIS A 16 -9.93 -13.73 5.76
C HIS A 16 -11.02 -14.65 6.33
N GLN A 17 -10.64 -15.73 7.00
CA GLN A 17 -11.58 -16.65 7.66
C GLN A 17 -12.36 -15.95 8.79
N LEU A 18 -11.66 -15.15 9.60
CA LEU A 18 -12.29 -14.37 10.67
C LEU A 18 -13.32 -13.37 10.11
N LEU A 19 -12.99 -12.65 9.04
CA LEU A 19 -13.94 -11.76 8.36
C LEU A 19 -15.18 -12.51 7.87
N GLY A 20 -14.99 -13.71 7.30
CA GLY A 20 -16.11 -14.57 6.87
C GLY A 20 -17.02 -14.99 8.03
N GLN A 21 -16.43 -15.35 9.15
CA GLN A 21 -17.16 -15.76 10.35
C GLN A 21 -17.93 -14.60 11.01
N LEU A 22 -17.35 -13.40 11.04
CA LEU A 22 -17.94 -12.25 11.72
C LEU A 22 -18.92 -11.44 10.83
N ALA A 23 -18.83 -11.60 9.49
CA ALA A 23 -19.62 -10.79 8.57
C ALA A 23 -21.15 -10.88 8.79
N PRO A 24 -21.78 -12.06 9.02
CA PRO A 24 -23.22 -12.12 9.24
C PRO A 24 -23.67 -11.26 10.42
N ALA A 25 -23.11 -11.47 11.60
CA ALA A 25 -23.45 -10.71 12.81
C ALA A 25 -23.15 -9.20 12.68
N TYR A 26 -22.04 -8.86 11.99
CA TYR A 26 -21.71 -7.46 11.74
C TYR A 26 -22.70 -6.77 10.81
N LEU A 27 -23.14 -7.45 9.75
CA LEU A 27 -24.10 -6.92 8.79
C LEU A 27 -25.51 -6.83 9.40
N GLU A 28 -25.90 -7.77 10.24
CA GLU A 28 -27.15 -7.72 10.98
C GLU A 28 -27.19 -6.46 11.87
N ARG A 29 -26.15 -6.23 12.68
CA ARG A 29 -26.11 -5.14 13.65
C ARG A 29 -25.87 -3.76 13.03
N PHE A 30 -24.92 -3.65 12.06
CA PHE A 30 -24.46 -2.38 11.51
C PHE A 30 -24.79 -2.19 10.03
N GLY A 31 -25.33 -3.22 9.36
CA GLY A 31 -25.60 -3.19 7.92
C GLY A 31 -26.40 -1.96 7.48
N PRO A 32 -27.52 -1.59 8.11
CA PRO A 32 -28.32 -0.44 7.69
C PRO A 32 -27.51 0.88 7.60
N ALA A 33 -26.65 1.13 8.59
CA ALA A 33 -25.83 2.34 8.67
C ALA A 33 -24.45 2.22 7.97
N MET A 34 -24.12 1.05 7.43
CA MET A 34 -22.81 0.78 6.85
C MET A 34 -22.66 1.51 5.50
N PRO A 35 -21.54 2.27 5.29
CA PRO A 35 -21.28 2.92 4.01
C PRO A 35 -21.28 1.92 2.84
N GLN A 36 -21.85 2.31 1.71
CA GLN A 36 -21.94 1.44 0.52
C GLN A 36 -20.57 0.89 0.09
N ARG A 37 -19.53 1.72 0.17
CA ARG A 37 -18.17 1.31 -0.16
C ARG A 37 -17.66 0.18 0.73
N HIS A 38 -17.92 0.23 2.04
CA HIS A 38 -17.56 -0.84 2.99
C HIS A 38 -18.26 -2.14 2.65
N ARG A 39 -19.57 -2.10 2.33
CA ARG A 39 -20.33 -3.29 1.90
C ARG A 39 -19.76 -3.91 0.62
N GLN A 40 -19.40 -3.07 -0.37
CA GLN A 40 -18.80 -3.53 -1.62
C GLN A 40 -17.45 -4.24 -1.37
N VAL A 41 -16.60 -3.63 -0.54
CA VAL A 41 -15.29 -4.20 -0.20
C VAL A 41 -15.45 -5.51 0.57
N LEU A 42 -16.32 -5.53 1.59
CA LEU A 42 -16.56 -6.74 2.38
C LEU A 42 -17.08 -7.88 1.48
N ARG A 43 -18.07 -7.62 0.60
CA ARG A 43 -18.57 -8.61 -0.35
C ARG A 43 -17.47 -9.15 -1.25
N LYS A 44 -16.61 -8.28 -1.79
CA LYS A 44 -15.47 -8.69 -2.62
C LYS A 44 -14.48 -9.59 -1.84
N ILE A 45 -14.18 -9.22 -0.59
CA ILE A 45 -13.29 -10.01 0.27
C ILE A 45 -13.87 -11.39 0.51
N LEU A 46 -15.15 -11.49 0.87
CA LEU A 46 -15.82 -12.75 1.15
C LEU A 46 -15.92 -13.66 -0.08
N SER A 47 -16.06 -13.08 -1.27
CA SER A 47 -16.08 -13.84 -2.53
C SER A 47 -14.68 -14.18 -3.07
N CYS A 48 -13.61 -13.60 -2.52
CA CYS A 48 -12.26 -13.75 -3.05
C CYS A 48 -11.77 -15.19 -3.01
N ARG A 49 -11.33 -15.70 -4.17
CA ARG A 49 -10.88 -17.09 -4.35
C ARG A 49 -11.94 -18.12 -3.98
N THR A 50 -13.19 -17.81 -4.32
CA THR A 50 -14.32 -18.75 -4.25
C THR A 50 -14.91 -18.98 -5.63
N PRO A 51 -15.78 -19.99 -5.83
CA PRO A 51 -16.47 -20.24 -7.09
C PRO A 51 -17.22 -19.02 -7.64
N ALA A 52 -17.71 -18.14 -6.75
CA ALA A 52 -18.43 -16.91 -7.11
C ALA A 52 -17.59 -15.90 -7.91
N MET A 53 -16.25 -15.99 -7.83
CA MET A 53 -15.31 -15.13 -8.59
C MET A 53 -14.99 -15.65 -9.98
N GLY A 54 -15.54 -16.82 -10.37
CA GLY A 54 -15.10 -17.54 -11.56
C GLY A 54 -13.72 -18.21 -11.31
N GLY A 55 -13.19 -18.85 -12.35
CA GLY A 55 -11.92 -19.55 -12.23
C GLY A 55 -11.58 -20.37 -13.43
N GLU A 56 -10.57 -21.21 -13.24
CA GLU A 56 -10.05 -22.15 -14.22
C GLU A 56 -10.03 -23.55 -13.63
N LEU A 57 -10.37 -24.54 -14.46
CA LEU A 57 -10.28 -25.96 -14.17
C LEU A 57 -9.05 -26.51 -14.86
N PHE A 58 -8.20 -27.16 -14.09
CA PHE A 58 -6.99 -27.86 -14.56
C PHE A 58 -7.14 -29.36 -14.37
N GLN A 59 -6.59 -30.12 -15.31
CA GLN A 59 -6.49 -31.57 -15.24
C GLN A 59 -5.02 -31.99 -15.31
N CYS A 60 -4.65 -32.94 -14.47
CA CYS A 60 -3.33 -33.55 -14.48
C CYS A 60 -3.26 -34.65 -15.52
N PRO A 61 -2.32 -34.63 -16.50
CA PRO A 61 -2.18 -35.70 -17.49
C PRO A 61 -1.64 -37.00 -16.88
N GLY A 62 -0.89 -36.90 -15.75
CA GLY A 62 -0.28 -38.09 -15.14
C GLY A 62 -1.19 -38.88 -14.21
N CYS A 63 -2.02 -38.20 -13.38
CA CYS A 63 -2.90 -38.88 -12.43
C CYS A 63 -4.39 -38.65 -12.66
N ALA A 64 -4.76 -38.00 -13.77
CA ALA A 64 -6.12 -37.60 -14.14
C ALA A 64 -6.86 -36.75 -13.07
N GLY A 65 -6.15 -36.29 -12.05
CA GLY A 65 -6.71 -35.43 -10.98
C GLY A 65 -7.08 -34.03 -11.48
N PHE A 66 -8.07 -33.42 -10.84
CA PHE A 66 -8.52 -32.08 -11.16
C PHE A 66 -8.14 -31.08 -10.05
N ASP A 67 -7.85 -29.81 -10.42
CA ASP A 67 -7.64 -28.68 -9.51
C ASP A 67 -8.41 -27.47 -9.99
N TYR A 68 -9.09 -26.78 -9.05
CA TYR A 68 -9.85 -25.57 -9.30
C TYR A 68 -9.05 -24.34 -8.85
N ARG A 69 -8.79 -23.43 -9.75
CA ARG A 69 -8.13 -22.15 -9.46
C ARG A 69 -9.12 -21.01 -9.56
N TYR A 70 -9.60 -20.54 -8.42
CA TYR A 70 -10.56 -19.44 -8.34
C TYR A 70 -9.86 -18.08 -8.48
N HIS A 71 -10.52 -17.13 -9.18
CA HIS A 71 -9.97 -15.81 -9.40
C HIS A 71 -9.92 -14.97 -8.12
N SER A 72 -8.95 -14.05 -8.09
CA SER A 72 -8.80 -13.04 -7.04
C SER A 72 -9.77 -11.88 -7.23
N CYS A 73 -10.18 -11.23 -6.11
CA CYS A 73 -11.02 -10.04 -6.19
C CYS A 73 -10.26 -8.76 -6.55
N ASN A 74 -8.92 -8.79 -6.51
CA ASN A 74 -8.00 -7.67 -6.77
C ASN A 74 -8.35 -6.38 -6.03
N ASP A 75 -9.05 -6.49 -4.88
CA ASP A 75 -9.30 -5.32 -4.05
C ASP A 75 -8.13 -5.09 -3.09
N ARG A 76 -7.65 -3.84 -3.05
CA ARG A 76 -6.50 -3.44 -2.20
C ARG A 76 -6.70 -3.67 -0.70
N HIS A 77 -7.93 -3.87 -0.24
CA HIS A 77 -8.26 -4.13 1.16
C HIS A 77 -8.38 -5.63 1.47
N CYS A 78 -8.32 -6.48 0.44
CA CYS A 78 -8.43 -7.93 0.61
C CYS A 78 -7.15 -8.50 1.25
N PRO A 79 -7.25 -9.25 2.36
CA PRO A 79 -6.08 -9.86 2.98
C PRO A 79 -5.42 -10.96 2.13
N LEU A 80 -6.17 -11.58 1.19
CA LEU A 80 -5.66 -12.62 0.29
C LEU A 80 -4.93 -12.05 -0.95
N CYS A 81 -5.24 -10.80 -1.32
CA CYS A 81 -4.67 -10.15 -2.50
C CYS A 81 -3.43 -9.31 -2.17
N GLY A 82 -2.66 -8.91 -3.17
CA GLY A 82 -1.65 -7.86 -3.08
C GLY A 82 -0.25 -8.31 -2.68
N GLN A 83 0.04 -9.60 -2.53
CA GLN A 83 1.40 -10.05 -2.19
C GLN A 83 2.33 -10.06 -3.41
N THR A 84 1.88 -10.62 -4.51
CA THR A 84 2.62 -10.68 -5.80
C THR A 84 2.85 -9.27 -6.38
N ASP A 85 1.82 -8.43 -6.35
CA ASP A 85 1.89 -7.05 -6.85
C ASP A 85 2.89 -6.18 -6.08
N ALA A 86 3.20 -6.52 -4.82
CA ALA A 86 4.14 -5.77 -3.98
C ALA A 86 5.58 -5.92 -4.46
N ASP A 87 5.98 -7.11 -4.86
CA ASP A 87 7.34 -7.40 -5.31
C ASP A 87 7.60 -6.78 -6.70
N ASP A 88 6.65 -6.89 -7.62
CA ASP A 88 6.72 -6.25 -8.94
C ASP A 88 6.76 -4.73 -8.84
N TRP A 89 5.94 -4.16 -7.95
CA TRP A 89 5.96 -2.73 -7.69
C TRP A 89 7.31 -2.30 -7.10
N LEU A 90 7.83 -3.04 -6.13
CA LEU A 90 9.12 -2.77 -5.50
C LEU A 90 10.25 -2.74 -6.54
N GLN A 91 10.31 -3.72 -7.43
CA GLN A 91 11.32 -3.76 -8.50
C GLN A 91 11.21 -2.54 -9.41
N ARG A 92 10.00 -2.19 -9.87
CA ARG A 92 9.80 -0.98 -10.68
C ARG A 92 10.20 0.30 -9.96
N GLN A 93 9.91 0.41 -8.66
CA GLN A 93 10.27 1.60 -7.88
C GLN A 93 11.76 1.68 -7.56
N ARG A 94 12.45 0.56 -7.39
CA ARG A 94 13.91 0.55 -7.21
C ARG A 94 14.62 1.26 -8.35
N VAL A 95 14.35 0.86 -9.59
CA VAL A 95 14.94 1.46 -10.78
C VAL A 95 14.59 2.94 -10.90
N ARG A 96 13.34 3.30 -10.57
CA ARG A 96 12.84 4.67 -10.72
C ARG A 96 13.29 5.63 -9.63
N LEU A 97 13.33 5.18 -8.38
CA LEU A 97 13.44 6.06 -7.21
C LEU A 97 14.80 6.00 -6.54
N LEU A 98 15.50 4.85 -6.55
CA LEU A 98 16.77 4.74 -5.85
C LEU A 98 17.90 5.35 -6.69
N LEU A 99 18.55 6.33 -6.09
CA LEU A 99 19.70 7.06 -6.59
C LEU A 99 20.89 6.83 -5.64
N PRO A 100 22.13 7.05 -6.05
CA PRO A 100 23.33 6.88 -5.21
C PRO A 100 23.49 8.02 -4.18
N VAL A 101 22.44 8.26 -3.40
CA VAL A 101 22.37 9.29 -2.35
C VAL A 101 21.73 8.73 -1.09
N PRO A 102 22.04 9.27 0.11
CA PRO A 102 21.28 8.92 1.30
C PRO A 102 19.82 9.33 1.19
N TYR A 103 18.95 8.64 1.92
CA TYR A 103 17.50 8.89 1.95
C TYR A 103 17.03 9.25 3.35
N PHE A 104 15.88 9.91 3.39
CA PHE A 104 15.15 10.21 4.62
C PHE A 104 13.72 9.67 4.52
N LEU A 105 13.24 9.11 5.64
CA LEU A 105 11.85 8.78 5.84
C LEU A 105 11.21 9.90 6.66
N VAL A 106 10.32 10.66 6.04
CA VAL A 106 9.60 11.76 6.69
C VAL A 106 8.15 11.36 6.89
N THR A 107 7.66 11.40 8.13
CA THR A 107 6.31 10.95 8.48
C THR A 107 5.50 12.11 9.04
N PHE A 108 4.42 12.47 8.37
CA PHE A 108 3.45 13.48 8.84
C PHE A 108 2.26 12.79 9.49
N THR A 109 1.98 13.12 10.73
CA THR A 109 0.88 12.56 11.50
C THR A 109 -0.11 13.66 11.89
N VAL A 110 -1.40 13.39 11.69
CA VAL A 110 -2.45 14.33 12.08
C VAL A 110 -2.77 14.23 13.58
N PRO A 111 -3.17 15.34 14.23
CA PRO A 111 -3.70 15.30 15.58
C PRO A 111 -4.90 14.36 15.74
N GLU A 112 -5.08 13.84 16.95
CA GLU A 112 -6.15 12.88 17.24
C GLU A 112 -7.54 13.45 16.98
N GLU A 113 -7.72 14.70 17.31
CA GLU A 113 -8.98 15.44 17.16
C GLU A 113 -9.45 15.55 15.71
N LEU A 114 -8.54 15.49 14.75
CA LEU A 114 -8.89 15.50 13.32
C LEU A 114 -9.29 14.11 12.78
N ARG A 115 -9.01 13.04 13.52
CA ARG A 115 -9.20 11.67 12.99
C ARG A 115 -10.66 11.37 12.64
N SER A 116 -11.61 11.83 13.45
CA SER A 116 -13.04 11.64 13.20
C SER A 116 -13.49 12.41 11.95
N LEU A 117 -13.10 13.68 11.84
CA LEU A 117 -13.39 14.51 10.66
C LEU A 117 -12.78 13.92 9.38
N ILE A 118 -11.53 13.49 9.46
CA ILE A 118 -10.83 12.87 8.31
C ILE A 118 -11.52 11.57 7.90
N ARG A 119 -11.95 10.76 8.87
CA ARG A 119 -12.66 9.50 8.58
C ARG A 119 -14.00 9.74 7.89
N SER A 120 -14.75 10.75 8.31
CA SER A 120 -16.06 11.09 7.72
C SER A 120 -15.93 11.67 6.32
N HIS A 121 -14.84 12.40 6.03
CA HIS A 121 -14.61 13.14 4.79
C HIS A 121 -13.31 12.76 4.10
N GLN A 122 -13.02 11.44 4.04
CA GLN A 122 -11.73 10.89 3.59
C GLN A 122 -11.24 11.45 2.26
N GLN A 123 -12.12 11.55 1.24
CA GLN A 123 -11.71 11.97 -0.10
C GLN A 123 -11.08 13.37 -0.08
N ILE A 124 -11.71 14.30 0.58
CA ILE A 124 -11.29 15.70 0.64
C ILE A 124 -10.09 15.85 1.58
N THR A 125 -10.26 15.42 2.82
CA THR A 125 -9.29 15.68 3.89
C THR A 125 -7.97 14.96 3.73
N LEU A 126 -7.96 13.74 3.16
CA LEU A 126 -6.73 13.04 2.85
C LEU A 126 -6.01 13.64 1.63
N ASN A 127 -6.76 14.21 0.66
CA ASN A 127 -6.16 14.99 -0.43
C ASN A 127 -5.50 16.27 0.11
N LEU A 128 -6.17 16.97 1.01
CA LEU A 128 -5.60 18.13 1.69
C LEU A 128 -4.35 17.77 2.50
N LEU A 129 -4.35 16.63 3.19
CA LEU A 129 -3.17 16.17 3.94
C LEU A 129 -1.97 15.92 3.01
N PHE A 130 -2.18 15.27 1.87
CA PHE A 130 -1.13 15.10 0.86
C PHE A 130 -0.63 16.44 0.32
N ALA A 131 -1.55 17.36 -0.02
CA ALA A 131 -1.19 18.67 -0.54
C ALA A 131 -0.39 19.49 0.49
N ALA A 132 -0.87 19.54 1.74
CA ALA A 132 -0.24 20.32 2.80
C ALA A 132 1.15 19.78 3.20
N SER A 133 1.28 18.47 3.34
CA SER A 133 2.55 17.84 3.71
C SER A 133 3.60 17.91 2.60
N ALA A 134 3.19 17.69 1.33
CA ALA A 134 4.09 17.85 0.20
C ALA A 134 4.53 19.29 0.00
N GLN A 135 3.62 20.26 0.15
CA GLN A 135 3.94 21.67 0.07
C GLN A 135 4.87 22.11 1.21
N ALA A 136 4.66 21.63 2.44
CA ALA A 136 5.54 21.93 3.56
C ALA A 136 6.99 21.47 3.30
N LEU A 137 7.16 20.27 2.74
CA LEU A 137 8.48 19.76 2.34
C LEU A 137 9.12 20.65 1.27
N GLN A 138 8.38 21.02 0.23
CA GLN A 138 8.90 21.86 -0.86
C GLN A 138 9.24 23.27 -0.38
N ASP A 139 8.36 23.93 0.39
CA ASP A 139 8.56 25.31 0.86
C ASP A 139 9.80 25.41 1.77
N LEU A 140 9.98 24.45 2.68
CA LEU A 140 11.15 24.46 3.55
C LEU A 140 12.44 24.13 2.79
N ALA A 141 12.37 23.23 1.82
CA ALA A 141 13.53 22.88 1.02
C ALA A 141 13.93 24.01 0.06
N ALA A 142 12.98 24.73 -0.51
CA ALA A 142 13.25 25.86 -1.40
C ALA A 142 13.86 27.07 -0.68
N ASN A 143 13.75 27.15 0.67
CA ASN A 143 14.29 28.27 1.44
C ASN A 143 15.82 28.36 1.29
N PRO A 144 16.37 29.53 0.85
CA PRO A 144 17.81 29.73 0.64
C PRO A 144 18.66 29.52 1.91
N ARG A 145 18.08 29.80 3.09
CA ARG A 145 18.75 29.58 4.37
C ARG A 145 18.78 28.12 4.82
N ARG A 146 18.13 27.20 4.06
CA ARG A 146 18.06 25.78 4.36
C ARG A 146 18.74 24.97 3.26
N LEU A 147 17.98 24.29 2.41
CA LEU A 147 18.53 23.46 1.32
C LEU A 147 18.68 24.24 0.00
N ASN A 148 17.82 25.22 -0.24
CA ASN A 148 17.76 25.97 -1.51
C ASN A 148 17.63 25.05 -2.72
N ALA A 149 16.72 24.07 -2.67
CA ALA A 149 16.54 23.08 -3.71
C ALA A 149 15.10 22.60 -3.81
N GLN A 150 14.72 22.07 -4.97
CA GLN A 150 13.48 21.37 -5.23
C GLN A 150 13.63 19.90 -4.91
N LEU A 151 12.76 19.35 -4.06
CA LEU A 151 12.75 17.93 -3.71
C LEU A 151 12.01 17.09 -4.74
N GLY A 152 12.40 15.81 -4.84
CA GLY A 152 11.54 14.74 -5.34
C GLY A 152 11.15 13.84 -4.19
N MET A 153 9.91 13.36 -4.13
CA MET A 153 9.47 12.52 -3.02
C MET A 153 8.37 11.56 -3.42
N LEU A 154 8.38 10.38 -2.80
CA LEU A 154 7.31 9.39 -2.85
C LEU A 154 6.55 9.40 -1.53
N GLY A 155 5.26 9.74 -1.55
CA GLY A 155 4.38 9.72 -0.39
C GLY A 155 3.47 8.49 -0.41
N VAL A 156 3.35 7.82 0.74
CA VAL A 156 2.46 6.65 0.94
C VAL A 156 1.57 6.91 2.15
N LEU A 157 0.25 6.91 1.92
CA LEU A 157 -0.74 7.07 2.98
C LEU A 157 -0.92 5.77 3.76
N HIS A 158 -0.84 5.88 5.07
CA HIS A 158 -1.29 4.87 6.03
C HIS A 158 -2.47 5.43 6.83
N THR A 159 -3.41 4.56 7.21
CA THR A 159 -4.59 4.98 8.00
C THR A 159 -4.72 4.24 9.33
N TRP A 160 -3.78 3.34 9.66
CA TRP A 160 -3.87 2.49 10.86
C TRP A 160 -2.66 2.62 11.77
N SER A 161 -2.92 2.51 13.06
CA SER A 161 -1.91 2.26 14.08
C SER A 161 -1.62 0.75 14.20
N ARG A 162 -0.66 0.39 15.02
CA ARG A 162 -0.34 -1.03 15.32
C ARG A 162 -1.51 -1.80 15.98
N THR A 163 -2.41 -1.08 16.64
CA THR A 163 -3.63 -1.61 17.28
C THR A 163 -4.88 -1.46 16.42
N LEU A 164 -4.74 -1.22 15.12
CA LEU A 164 -5.81 -1.01 14.13
C LEU A 164 -6.71 0.20 14.43
N ILE A 165 -6.29 1.15 15.25
CA ILE A 165 -7.01 2.41 15.43
C ILE A 165 -6.80 3.27 14.17
N TYR A 166 -7.82 4.01 13.75
CA TYR A 166 -7.73 4.94 12.64
C TYR A 166 -6.74 6.06 12.98
N HIS A 167 -5.64 6.10 12.24
CA HIS A 167 -4.51 6.98 12.49
C HIS A 167 -3.88 7.40 11.15
N PRO A 168 -4.50 8.33 10.42
CA PRO A 168 -3.99 8.75 9.13
C PRO A 168 -2.65 9.46 9.26
N HIS A 169 -1.68 9.01 8.47
CA HIS A 169 -0.35 9.60 8.37
C HIS A 169 0.26 9.28 7.01
N ILE A 170 1.17 10.13 6.56
CA ILE A 170 1.85 9.94 5.29
C ILE A 170 3.33 9.76 5.53
N HIS A 171 3.88 8.68 5.01
CA HIS A 171 5.31 8.46 4.93
C HIS A 171 5.84 8.96 3.59
N TYR A 172 6.82 9.84 3.62
CA TYR A 172 7.56 10.25 2.44
C TYR A 172 8.94 9.62 2.43
N LEU A 173 9.30 8.96 1.32
CA LEU A 173 10.68 8.61 1.00
C LEU A 173 11.26 9.76 0.18
N VAL A 174 12.29 10.41 0.72
CA VAL A 174 12.88 11.63 0.16
C VAL A 174 14.38 11.41 -0.02
N PRO A 175 14.93 11.56 -1.23
CA PRO A 175 16.38 11.62 -1.45
C PRO A 175 17.03 12.71 -0.60
N GLY A 176 18.21 12.46 -0.08
CA GLY A 176 18.96 13.40 0.77
C GLY A 176 19.59 14.54 -0.02
N GLY A 177 18.76 15.34 -0.65
CA GLY A 177 19.12 16.49 -1.44
C GLY A 177 18.03 16.87 -2.44
N GLY A 178 18.32 17.82 -3.30
CA GLY A 178 17.38 18.30 -4.31
C GLY A 178 18.06 18.97 -5.49
N LEU A 179 17.26 19.27 -6.50
CA LEU A 179 17.69 20.02 -7.68
C LEU A 179 17.73 21.51 -7.37
N SER A 180 18.85 22.17 -7.64
CA SER A 180 18.97 23.64 -7.49
C SER A 180 17.90 24.39 -8.28
N PRO A 181 17.53 25.63 -7.90
CA PRO A 181 16.49 26.41 -8.60
C PRO A 181 16.75 26.59 -10.09
N ASP A 182 18.02 26.71 -10.49
CA ASP A 182 18.46 26.83 -11.88
C ASP A 182 18.50 25.47 -12.62
N GLY A 183 18.23 24.37 -11.95
CA GLY A 183 18.25 23.02 -12.50
C GLY A 183 19.61 22.47 -12.88
N ARG A 184 20.71 23.14 -12.49
CA ARG A 184 22.07 22.82 -12.96
C ARG A 184 22.87 21.94 -12.00
N ARG A 185 22.51 21.88 -10.71
CA ARG A 185 23.29 21.20 -9.69
C ARG A 185 22.40 20.34 -8.78
N TRP A 186 22.93 19.23 -8.30
CA TRP A 186 22.43 18.52 -7.15
C TRP A 186 22.92 19.22 -5.87
N VAL A 187 21.99 19.55 -4.99
CA VAL A 187 22.29 20.15 -3.67
C VAL A 187 22.10 19.06 -2.61
N PRO A 188 23.16 18.51 -2.04
CA PRO A 188 23.03 17.46 -1.04
C PRO A 188 22.55 18.02 0.31
N ALA A 189 21.70 17.27 1.01
CA ALA A 189 21.39 17.51 2.39
C ALA A 189 22.60 17.17 3.27
N LYS A 190 22.84 17.97 4.33
CA LYS A 190 23.97 17.76 5.25
C LYS A 190 23.67 16.64 6.26
N LYS A 191 23.52 16.95 7.56
CA LYS A 191 23.28 15.96 8.64
C LYS A 191 21.82 15.52 8.73
N PHE A 192 20.88 16.40 8.35
CA PHE A 192 19.42 16.14 8.33
C PHE A 192 18.81 16.81 7.11
N LEU A 193 17.65 16.31 6.69
CA LEU A 193 16.97 16.89 5.52
C LEU A 193 16.39 18.27 5.84
N LEU A 194 15.46 18.32 6.80
CA LEU A 194 14.73 19.52 7.23
C LEU A 194 14.32 19.37 8.71
N HIS A 195 14.13 20.49 9.39
CA HIS A 195 13.74 20.51 10.80
C HIS A 195 12.28 20.04 10.97
N HIS A 196 12.04 19.05 11.80
CA HIS A 196 10.75 18.37 11.92
C HIS A 196 9.62 19.26 12.47
N GLU A 197 9.91 20.13 13.46
CA GLU A 197 8.92 21.06 14.00
C GLU A 197 8.48 22.08 12.93
N ALA A 198 9.45 22.65 12.20
CA ALA A 198 9.13 23.59 11.12
C ALA A 198 8.27 22.93 10.02
N LEU A 199 8.52 21.66 9.71
CA LEU A 199 7.69 20.87 8.79
C LEU A 199 6.26 20.71 9.34
N GLY A 200 6.12 20.40 10.63
CA GLY A 200 4.84 20.23 11.30
C GLY A 200 4.02 21.52 11.28
N ASP A 201 4.63 22.64 11.65
CA ASP A 201 4.00 23.97 11.65
C ASP A 201 3.60 24.42 10.25
N ARG A 202 4.48 24.23 9.26
CA ARG A 202 4.16 24.58 7.87
C ARG A 202 3.03 23.71 7.33
N CYS A 203 3.04 22.42 7.58
CA CYS A 203 1.98 21.49 7.19
C CYS A 203 0.64 21.88 7.81
N ARG A 204 0.60 22.16 9.12
CA ARG A 204 -0.58 22.66 9.84
C ARG A 204 -1.13 23.92 9.20
N ASN A 205 -0.28 24.91 8.94
CA ASN A 205 -0.70 26.21 8.42
C ASN A 205 -1.26 26.08 6.99
N VAL A 206 -0.64 25.26 6.14
CA VAL A 206 -1.15 25.00 4.78
C VAL A 206 -2.45 24.23 4.83
N PHE A 207 -2.54 23.19 5.68
CA PHE A 207 -3.78 22.42 5.85
C PHE A 207 -4.93 23.29 6.36
N LYS A 208 -4.66 24.12 7.38
CA LYS A 208 -5.62 25.08 7.94
C LYS A 208 -6.15 26.04 6.87
N ALA A 209 -5.25 26.69 6.14
CA ALA A 209 -5.63 27.67 5.11
C ALA A 209 -6.48 27.03 4.00
N ARG A 210 -6.05 25.88 3.49
CA ARG A 210 -6.79 25.17 2.45
C ARG A 210 -8.14 24.62 2.94
N LEU A 211 -8.20 24.07 4.15
CA LEU A 211 -9.46 23.58 4.71
C LEU A 211 -10.45 24.74 4.89
N ALA A 212 -10.00 25.90 5.39
CA ALA A 212 -10.85 27.06 5.53
C ALA A 212 -11.36 27.60 4.19
N GLN A 213 -10.52 27.56 3.16
CA GLN A 213 -10.87 28.04 1.83
C GLN A 213 -11.76 27.05 1.05
N GLU A 214 -11.38 25.77 1.05
CA GLU A 214 -12.04 24.76 0.20
C GLU A 214 -13.26 24.12 0.87
N GLN A 215 -13.32 24.13 2.22
CA GLN A 215 -14.34 23.44 3.02
C GLN A 215 -14.65 24.23 4.32
N PRO A 216 -15.21 25.42 4.24
CA PRO A 216 -15.45 26.30 5.40
C PRO A 216 -16.30 25.65 6.49
N ASP A 217 -17.31 24.87 6.12
CA ASP A 217 -18.19 24.18 7.08
C ASP A 217 -17.44 23.08 7.86
N LEU A 218 -16.53 22.36 7.20
CA LEU A 218 -15.67 21.40 7.89
C LEU A 218 -14.63 22.09 8.76
N PHE A 219 -14.13 23.24 8.33
CA PHE A 219 -13.18 24.01 9.11
C PHE A 219 -13.76 24.46 10.45
N GLN A 220 -15.02 24.90 10.48
CA GLN A 220 -15.72 25.32 11.70
C GLN A 220 -15.90 24.17 12.71
N GLN A 221 -15.91 22.91 12.27
CA GLN A 221 -16.01 21.73 13.12
C GLN A 221 -14.69 21.38 13.82
N VAL A 222 -13.57 21.99 13.40
CA VAL A 222 -12.26 21.69 13.99
C VAL A 222 -12.03 22.50 15.25
N PRO A 223 -11.74 21.87 16.41
CA PRO A 223 -11.43 22.60 17.63
C PRO A 223 -10.25 23.55 17.46
N ALA A 224 -10.39 24.81 17.91
CA ALA A 224 -9.37 25.85 17.74
C ALA A 224 -7.99 25.46 18.29
N LYS A 225 -7.94 24.62 19.35
CA LYS A 225 -6.70 24.12 19.95
C LYS A 225 -5.81 23.36 18.96
N VAL A 226 -6.42 22.65 17.98
CA VAL A 226 -5.70 21.88 16.94
C VAL A 226 -4.75 22.75 16.12
N TRP A 227 -5.13 24.02 15.94
CA TRP A 227 -4.35 24.99 15.18
C TRP A 227 -3.22 25.68 15.98
N ARG A 228 -3.16 25.43 17.29
CA ARG A 228 -2.12 25.97 18.20
C ARG A 228 -1.01 24.96 18.45
N TRP A 229 -1.27 23.66 18.29
CA TRP A 229 -0.30 22.61 18.56
C TRP A 229 0.68 22.43 17.41
N HIS A 230 1.88 21.99 17.75
CA HIS A 230 2.81 21.46 16.75
C HIS A 230 2.30 20.13 16.23
N TRP A 231 2.19 19.99 14.92
CA TRP A 231 1.83 18.73 14.32
C TRP A 231 3.05 17.82 14.28
N ASN A 232 2.86 16.58 14.68
CA ASN A 232 3.97 15.63 14.81
C ASN A 232 4.52 15.22 13.43
N VAL A 233 5.81 15.47 13.23
CA VAL A 233 6.57 15.04 12.05
C VAL A 233 7.83 14.31 12.50
N GLY A 234 7.99 13.08 12.04
CA GLY A 234 9.26 12.35 12.16
C GLY A 234 10.12 12.58 10.92
N CYS A 235 11.41 12.78 11.10
CA CYS A 235 12.37 12.86 10.00
C CYS A 235 13.59 12.00 10.38
N GLN A 236 13.73 10.82 9.75
CA GLN A 236 14.76 9.84 10.10
C GLN A 236 15.61 9.51 8.87
N ALA A 237 16.93 9.36 9.09
CA ALA A 237 17.81 8.84 8.06
C ALA A 237 17.42 7.40 7.69
N ALA A 238 17.37 7.10 6.40
CA ALA A 238 16.96 5.81 5.84
C ALA A 238 18.07 5.13 4.99
N GLY A 239 19.31 5.52 5.18
CA GLY A 239 20.47 4.97 4.48
C GLY A 239 20.31 5.10 2.96
N SER A 240 20.52 4.02 2.20
CA SER A 240 20.34 3.97 0.75
C SER A 240 18.87 4.06 0.30
N GLY A 241 17.93 4.13 1.22
CA GLY A 241 16.48 4.13 0.91
C GLY A 241 15.89 2.75 0.64
N GLU A 242 16.70 1.73 0.41
CA GLU A 242 16.25 0.38 0.06
C GLU A 242 15.33 -0.24 1.12
N HIS A 243 15.73 -0.20 2.39
CA HIS A 243 14.91 -0.71 3.49
C HIS A 243 13.61 0.07 3.66
N ALA A 244 13.66 1.40 3.53
CA ALA A 244 12.48 2.25 3.62
C ALA A 244 11.53 1.99 2.44
N LEU A 245 12.04 1.83 1.22
CA LEU A 245 11.24 1.50 0.05
C LEU A 245 10.58 0.11 0.20
N ARG A 246 11.32 -0.89 0.68
CA ARG A 246 10.79 -2.23 0.97
C ARG A 246 9.75 -2.20 2.10
N TYR A 247 9.98 -1.39 3.12
CA TYR A 247 8.99 -1.14 4.17
C TYR A 247 7.71 -0.55 3.58
N LEU A 248 7.80 0.51 2.76
CA LEU A 248 6.65 1.16 2.13
C LEU A 248 5.90 0.23 1.16
N ALA A 249 6.61 -0.59 0.37
CA ALA A 249 6.01 -1.55 -0.56
C ALA A 249 5.01 -2.48 0.13
N ARG A 250 5.33 -2.93 1.35
CA ARG A 250 4.43 -3.77 2.14
C ARG A 250 3.10 -3.09 2.43
N TYR A 251 3.07 -1.76 2.54
CA TYR A 251 1.86 -1.00 2.86
C TYR A 251 1.09 -0.54 1.61
N VAL A 252 1.75 -0.49 0.46
CA VAL A 252 1.10 -0.15 -0.81
C VAL A 252 0.05 -1.19 -1.21
N PHE A 253 0.36 -2.47 -0.99
CA PHE A 253 -0.48 -3.59 -1.44
C PHE A 253 -1.15 -4.35 -0.30
N LYS A 254 -0.69 -4.19 0.95
CA LYS A 254 -1.35 -4.83 2.08
C LYS A 254 -2.59 -4.06 2.54
N SER A 255 -3.62 -4.80 2.91
CA SER A 255 -4.65 -4.33 3.83
C SER A 255 -4.02 -4.00 5.19
N ALA A 256 -4.74 -3.29 6.06
CA ALA A 256 -4.25 -2.95 7.40
C ALA A 256 -3.71 -4.17 8.20
N THR A 257 -4.14 -5.37 7.85
CA THR A 257 -3.86 -6.58 8.61
C THR A 257 -2.97 -7.60 7.88
N GLY A 258 -2.97 -7.66 6.54
CA GLY A 258 -2.55 -8.84 5.79
C GLY A 258 -3.43 -10.06 6.12
N ASN A 259 -3.04 -11.26 5.66
CA ASN A 259 -3.77 -12.50 5.95
C ASN A 259 -3.04 -13.34 7.02
N LYS A 260 -2.60 -12.69 8.10
CA LYS A 260 -1.97 -13.39 9.23
C LYS A 260 -2.99 -14.21 10.04
N SER A 261 -2.50 -15.14 10.83
CA SER A 261 -3.33 -15.85 11.80
C SER A 261 -3.69 -14.95 12.99
N VAL A 262 -4.90 -15.12 13.49
CA VAL A 262 -5.49 -14.41 14.64
C VAL A 262 -6.14 -15.45 15.53
N LEU A 263 -6.01 -15.32 16.82
CA LEU A 263 -6.64 -16.23 17.78
C LEU A 263 -8.05 -15.73 18.14
N LEU A 264 -9.05 -16.60 17.97
CA LEU A 264 -10.42 -16.39 18.42
C LEU A 264 -10.68 -17.29 19.63
N ARG A 265 -11.03 -16.70 20.77
CA ARG A 265 -11.39 -17.43 21.99
C ARG A 265 -12.81 -17.99 21.93
N PRO A 266 -13.15 -18.99 22.78
CA PRO A 266 -14.53 -19.48 22.92
C PRO A 266 -15.52 -18.41 23.38
N ASP A 267 -15.08 -17.42 24.16
CA ASP A 267 -15.87 -16.24 24.56
C ASP A 267 -16.06 -15.22 23.43
N GLY A 268 -15.54 -15.50 22.24
CA GLY A 268 -15.65 -14.67 21.05
C GLY A 268 -14.58 -13.58 20.94
N GLN A 269 -13.73 -13.36 21.95
CA GLN A 269 -12.70 -12.32 21.87
C GLN A 269 -11.62 -12.63 20.86
N VAL A 270 -11.20 -11.61 20.08
CA VAL A 270 -10.16 -11.66 19.08
C VAL A 270 -8.85 -11.14 19.66
N ARG A 271 -7.82 -11.97 19.66
CA ARG A 271 -6.46 -11.56 20.02
C ARG A 271 -5.77 -10.92 18.82
N TRP A 272 -5.32 -9.68 18.99
CA TRP A 272 -4.54 -8.96 18.00
C TRP A 272 -3.11 -8.74 18.48
N ASP A 273 -2.16 -9.46 17.88
CA ASP A 273 -0.75 -9.34 18.20
C ASP A 273 -0.11 -8.20 17.40
N TYR A 274 0.70 -7.40 18.07
CA TYR A 274 1.46 -6.29 17.48
C TYR A 274 2.82 -6.15 18.17
N ARG A 275 3.68 -5.30 17.63
CA ARG A 275 4.92 -4.90 18.29
C ARG A 275 4.75 -3.50 18.86
N ASP A 276 4.95 -3.35 20.15
CA ASP A 276 4.85 -2.05 20.82
C ASP A 276 5.87 -1.04 20.25
N SER A 277 5.46 0.21 20.07
CA SER A 277 6.32 1.22 19.43
C SER A 277 7.36 1.82 20.37
N LYS A 278 7.10 1.79 21.67
CA LYS A 278 7.98 2.37 22.69
C LYS A 278 9.06 1.39 23.10
N THR A 279 8.65 0.15 23.36
CA THR A 279 9.53 -0.90 23.87
C THR A 279 10.14 -1.79 22.78
N GLY A 280 9.55 -1.81 21.58
CA GLY A 280 9.91 -2.73 20.51
C GLY A 280 9.53 -4.19 20.77
N GLN A 281 8.88 -4.50 21.91
CA GLN A 281 8.55 -5.85 22.31
C GLN A 281 7.21 -6.33 21.70
N PRO A 282 7.01 -7.65 21.55
CA PRO A 282 5.73 -8.22 21.21
C PRO A 282 4.69 -7.86 22.28
N ALA A 283 3.50 -7.46 21.83
CA ALA A 283 2.36 -7.14 22.68
C ALA A 283 1.07 -7.65 22.02
N ALA A 284 0.01 -7.78 22.81
CA ALA A 284 -1.30 -8.19 22.32
C ALA A 284 -2.42 -7.40 22.99
N ILE A 285 -3.51 -7.21 22.24
CA ILE A 285 -4.78 -6.71 22.80
C ILE A 285 -5.90 -7.70 22.49
N TRP A 286 -6.87 -7.76 23.37
CA TRP A 286 -8.11 -8.50 23.17
C TRP A 286 -9.22 -7.54 22.77
N LEU A 287 -9.97 -7.89 21.75
CA LEU A 287 -11.02 -7.05 21.18
C LEU A 287 -12.32 -7.84 21.06
N ASP A 288 -13.43 -7.17 21.32
CA ASP A 288 -14.73 -7.66 20.86
C ASP A 288 -14.69 -7.90 19.35
N PRO A 289 -15.27 -8.99 18.83
CA PRO A 289 -15.18 -9.36 17.41
C PRO A 289 -15.77 -8.31 16.49
N LEU A 290 -16.89 -7.68 16.84
CA LEU A 290 -17.50 -6.65 16.01
C LEU A 290 -16.70 -5.33 16.07
N VAL A 291 -16.09 -5.02 17.21
CA VAL A 291 -15.15 -3.89 17.34
C VAL A 291 -13.92 -4.14 16.47
N TRP A 292 -13.36 -5.35 16.47
CA TRP A 292 -12.24 -5.70 15.60
C TRP A 292 -12.59 -5.53 14.11
N MET A 293 -13.76 -6.02 13.71
CA MET A 293 -14.25 -5.88 12.33
C MET A 293 -14.50 -4.42 11.96
N GLY A 294 -15.05 -3.61 12.86
CA GLY A 294 -15.20 -2.17 12.70
C GLY A 294 -13.85 -1.48 12.50
N ARG A 295 -12.83 -1.84 13.31
CA ARG A 295 -11.45 -1.35 13.14
C ARG A 295 -10.85 -1.75 11.80
N PHE A 296 -11.11 -2.94 11.29
CA PHE A 296 -10.68 -3.33 9.94
C PHE A 296 -11.33 -2.48 8.86
N LEU A 297 -12.66 -2.33 8.91
CA LEU A 297 -13.44 -1.64 7.87
C LEU A 297 -13.19 -0.13 7.82
N GLN A 298 -12.83 0.52 8.93
CA GLN A 298 -12.55 1.97 8.94
C GLN A 298 -11.36 2.36 8.05
N HIS A 299 -10.52 1.40 7.63
CA HIS A 299 -9.38 1.63 6.74
C HIS A 299 -9.74 1.52 5.25
N VAL A 300 -10.99 1.22 4.94
CA VAL A 300 -11.49 1.21 3.56
C VAL A 300 -11.47 2.64 3.00
N LEU A 301 -10.69 2.83 1.95
CA LEU A 301 -10.54 4.12 1.28
C LEU A 301 -11.61 4.33 0.20
N PRO A 302 -11.90 5.57 -0.17
CA PRO A 302 -12.78 5.89 -1.29
C PRO A 302 -12.32 5.20 -2.59
N ARG A 303 -13.28 4.95 -3.48
CA ARG A 303 -12.99 4.36 -4.79
C ARG A 303 -12.07 5.28 -5.59
N GLY A 304 -11.03 4.72 -6.21
CA GLY A 304 -10.07 5.49 -7.01
C GLY A 304 -9.08 6.33 -6.21
N PHE A 305 -9.16 6.37 -4.88
CA PHE A 305 -8.22 7.15 -4.08
C PHE A 305 -6.78 6.66 -4.26
N ALA A 306 -5.89 7.53 -4.75
CA ALA A 306 -4.47 7.22 -4.90
C ALA A 306 -3.76 7.29 -3.54
N ARG A 307 -3.38 6.11 -3.02
CA ARG A 307 -2.67 5.97 -1.73
C ARG A 307 -1.18 6.25 -1.84
N VAL A 308 -0.63 6.14 -3.04
CA VAL A 308 0.77 6.41 -3.36
C VAL A 308 0.82 7.59 -4.32
N ARG A 309 1.65 8.59 -4.01
CA ARG A 309 1.82 9.78 -4.85
C ARG A 309 3.28 10.20 -4.92
N THR A 310 3.69 10.70 -6.06
CA THR A 310 5.01 11.29 -6.24
C THR A 310 4.90 12.79 -6.47
N PHE A 311 5.88 13.53 -5.97
CA PHE A 311 5.88 15.00 -5.98
C PHE A 311 7.24 15.54 -6.41
N GLY A 312 7.26 16.83 -6.75
CA GLY A 312 8.45 17.53 -7.20
C GLY A 312 9.01 16.93 -8.48
N TRP A 313 10.32 16.79 -8.58
CA TRP A 313 10.95 16.22 -9.79
C TRP A 313 10.69 14.70 -9.97
N LEU A 314 10.15 13.99 -8.95
CA LEU A 314 9.66 12.59 -9.10
C LEU A 314 8.23 12.50 -9.67
N HIS A 315 7.51 13.62 -9.80
CA HIS A 315 6.17 13.59 -10.40
C HIS A 315 6.24 13.13 -11.86
N PRO A 316 5.29 12.31 -12.36
CA PRO A 316 5.33 11.80 -13.73
C PRO A 316 5.47 12.89 -14.82
N ALA A 317 4.82 14.05 -14.62
CA ALA A 317 4.92 15.18 -15.53
C ALA A 317 6.30 15.90 -15.49
N ALA A 318 7.17 15.57 -14.53
CA ALA A 318 8.48 16.19 -14.37
C ALA A 318 9.64 15.30 -14.88
N LYS A 319 9.39 14.41 -15.85
CA LYS A 319 10.35 13.43 -16.37
C LYS A 319 11.69 14.07 -16.79
N VAL A 320 11.66 15.23 -17.43
CA VAL A 320 12.88 15.96 -17.83
C VAL A 320 13.73 16.30 -16.60
N ARG A 321 13.11 16.81 -15.54
CA ARG A 321 13.81 17.12 -14.28
C ARG A 321 14.33 15.87 -13.57
N ALA A 322 13.56 14.79 -13.58
CA ALA A 322 14.00 13.51 -13.02
C ALA A 322 15.24 12.96 -13.73
N ASN A 323 15.24 12.96 -15.06
CA ASN A 323 16.40 12.55 -15.86
C ASN A 323 17.59 13.50 -15.69
N ARG A 324 17.35 14.80 -15.52
CA ARG A 324 18.41 15.77 -15.19
C ARG A 324 19.06 15.45 -13.84
N VAL A 325 18.28 15.15 -12.82
CA VAL A 325 18.82 14.72 -11.50
C VAL A 325 19.67 13.45 -11.65
N ARG A 326 19.20 12.45 -12.39
CA ARG A 326 19.95 11.22 -12.65
C ARG A 326 21.29 11.51 -13.31
N ALA A 327 21.30 12.31 -14.37
CA ALA A 327 22.52 12.70 -15.08
C ALA A 327 23.51 13.44 -14.15
N LEU A 328 23.02 14.33 -13.28
CA LEU A 328 23.85 15.03 -12.30
C LEU A 328 24.47 14.10 -11.25
N LEU A 329 23.88 12.93 -11.03
CA LEU A 329 24.35 11.90 -10.10
C LEU A 329 25.10 10.75 -10.81
N GLY A 330 25.36 10.86 -12.11
CA GLY A 330 26.05 9.83 -12.90
C GLY A 330 25.19 8.62 -13.24
N GLU A 331 23.86 8.75 -13.17
CA GLU A 331 22.90 7.67 -13.42
C GLU A 331 22.29 7.74 -14.81
N ASN A 332 21.94 6.59 -15.38
CA ASN A 332 21.24 6.51 -16.66
C ASN A 332 19.80 7.06 -16.56
N PRO A 333 19.27 7.66 -17.64
CA PRO A 333 17.88 8.09 -17.68
C PRO A 333 16.91 6.90 -17.55
N VAL A 334 15.75 7.12 -16.90
CA VAL A 334 14.67 6.15 -16.91
C VAL A 334 13.88 6.30 -18.20
N LEU A 335 13.97 5.31 -19.06
CA LEU A 335 13.23 5.24 -20.32
C LEU A 335 11.77 4.79 -20.06
N THR A 336 10.83 5.27 -20.84
CA THR A 336 9.47 4.70 -20.90
C THR A 336 9.49 3.35 -21.61
N SER A 337 8.44 2.55 -21.46
CA SER A 337 8.32 1.26 -22.17
C SER A 337 8.44 1.41 -23.69
N ALA A 338 7.92 2.50 -24.28
CA ALA A 338 8.05 2.81 -25.70
C ALA A 338 9.50 3.17 -26.08
N GLU A 339 10.18 3.98 -25.25
CA GLU A 339 11.59 4.34 -25.44
C GLU A 339 12.51 3.14 -25.21
N GLN A 340 12.17 2.22 -24.29
CA GLN A 340 12.89 0.96 -24.08
C GLN A 340 12.78 0.04 -25.30
N ALA A 341 11.59 -0.05 -25.91
CA ALA A 341 11.38 -0.81 -27.14
C ALA A 341 12.12 -0.21 -28.35
N ALA A 342 12.31 1.11 -28.36
CA ALA A 342 13.05 1.83 -29.41
C ALA A 342 14.57 1.94 -29.14
N TRP A 343 15.01 1.63 -27.90
CA TRP A 343 16.40 1.75 -27.51
C TRP A 343 17.20 0.54 -28.00
N GLN A 344 18.07 0.79 -28.97
CA GLN A 344 19.11 -0.17 -29.36
C GLN A 344 20.36 0.12 -28.53
N PRO A 345 20.93 -0.85 -27.80
CA PRO A 345 22.20 -0.64 -27.12
C PRO A 345 23.29 -0.32 -28.16
N PRO A 346 24.25 0.54 -27.82
CA PRO A 346 25.40 0.77 -28.69
C PRO A 346 26.06 -0.58 -28.99
N LEU A 347 26.34 -0.85 -30.25
CA LEU A 347 26.92 -2.09 -30.75
C LEU A 347 28.31 -2.32 -30.13
N THR A 348 28.35 -2.92 -28.95
CA THR A 348 29.56 -3.50 -28.37
C THR A 348 29.30 -4.97 -28.16
N SER A 349 29.97 -5.77 -29.01
CA SER A 349 30.02 -7.24 -29.03
C SER A 349 28.73 -7.97 -29.48
N LYS A 350 28.86 -8.61 -30.64
CA LYS A 350 27.95 -9.65 -31.15
C LYS A 350 27.91 -10.82 -30.19
N VAL A 351 26.90 -10.86 -29.31
CA VAL A 351 26.40 -12.11 -28.78
C VAL A 351 25.22 -12.46 -29.65
N GLU A 352 25.36 -13.46 -30.50
CA GLU A 352 24.26 -14.01 -31.28
C GLU A 352 23.16 -14.46 -30.30
N PRO A 353 21.90 -14.04 -30.49
CA PRO A 353 20.82 -14.58 -29.69
C PRO A 353 20.72 -16.07 -29.97
N ALA A 354 20.75 -16.87 -28.90
CA ALA A 354 20.42 -18.29 -29.01
C ALA A 354 19.07 -18.44 -29.72
N PRO A 355 18.92 -19.47 -30.64
CA PRO A 355 17.69 -19.66 -31.38
C PRO A 355 16.52 -19.76 -30.41
N ALA A 356 15.48 -18.96 -30.66
CA ALA A 356 14.25 -19.03 -29.89
C ALA A 356 13.70 -20.46 -29.98
N GLY A 357 13.72 -21.16 -28.86
CA GLY A 357 13.06 -22.47 -28.75
C GLY A 357 11.57 -22.31 -29.06
N PRO A 358 10.90 -23.40 -29.47
CA PRO A 358 9.48 -23.35 -29.77
C PRO A 358 8.72 -22.73 -28.59
N PRO A 359 7.64 -21.94 -28.84
CA PRO A 359 6.88 -21.27 -27.79
C PRO A 359 6.46 -22.32 -26.76
N THR A 360 7.07 -22.26 -25.57
CA THR A 360 6.68 -23.11 -24.45
C THR A 360 5.25 -22.71 -24.09
N GLU A 361 4.29 -23.64 -24.27
CA GLU A 361 2.94 -23.48 -23.72
C GLU A 361 3.09 -23.04 -22.25
N PRO A 362 2.33 -22.03 -21.79
CA PRO A 362 2.45 -21.59 -20.42
C PRO A 362 2.29 -22.77 -19.49
N CYS A 363 3.36 -23.11 -18.77
CA CYS A 363 3.40 -24.23 -17.83
C CYS A 363 2.27 -24.04 -16.81
N GLY A 364 1.28 -24.93 -16.83
CA GLY A 364 0.18 -24.92 -15.87
C GLY A 364 0.67 -25.13 -14.43
N PRO A 365 -0.20 -25.02 -13.43
CA PRO A 365 0.17 -25.26 -12.04
C PRO A 365 0.60 -26.71 -11.84
N LEU A 366 1.47 -26.95 -10.85
CA LEU A 366 1.85 -28.30 -10.45
C LEU A 366 0.68 -29.03 -9.79
N CYS A 367 0.50 -30.27 -10.16
CA CYS A 367 -0.50 -31.15 -9.56
C CYS A 367 -0.19 -31.36 -8.07
N PRO A 368 -1.14 -31.16 -7.15
CA PRO A 368 -0.90 -31.34 -5.73
C PRO A 368 -0.67 -32.80 -5.32
N ARG A 369 -0.96 -33.78 -6.21
CA ARG A 369 -0.78 -35.22 -5.95
C ARG A 369 0.54 -35.76 -6.47
N CYS A 370 0.88 -35.46 -7.74
CA CYS A 370 2.04 -36.06 -8.41
C CYS A 370 3.06 -35.04 -8.94
N HIS A 371 2.86 -33.74 -8.66
CA HIS A 371 3.74 -32.64 -9.02
C HIS A 371 4.02 -32.45 -10.52
N GLN A 372 3.27 -33.12 -11.42
CA GLN A 372 3.34 -32.84 -12.85
C GLN A 372 2.59 -31.57 -13.22
N ASN A 373 2.99 -30.93 -14.32
CA ASN A 373 2.30 -29.75 -14.84
C ASN A 373 0.89 -30.10 -15.30
N MET A 374 -0.10 -29.38 -14.80
CA MET A 374 -1.50 -29.54 -15.15
C MET A 374 -1.85 -28.75 -16.42
N ARG A 375 -2.82 -29.25 -17.20
CA ARG A 375 -3.36 -28.55 -18.37
C ARG A 375 -4.69 -27.89 -18.02
N ARG A 376 -4.91 -26.66 -18.51
CA ARG A 376 -6.21 -26.00 -18.39
C ARG A 376 -7.23 -26.68 -19.30
N VAL A 377 -8.32 -27.16 -18.74
CA VAL A 377 -9.40 -27.86 -19.47
C VAL A 377 -10.68 -27.03 -19.54
N GLY A 378 -10.77 -25.92 -18.81
CA GLY A 378 -11.90 -25.03 -18.88
C GLY A 378 -11.77 -23.78 -18.01
N SER A 379 -12.65 -22.81 -18.22
CA SER A 379 -12.76 -21.59 -17.41
C SER A 379 -14.24 -21.17 -17.30
N TRP A 380 -14.59 -20.51 -16.21
CA TRP A 380 -15.92 -19.90 -16.05
C TRP A 380 -15.79 -18.51 -15.44
N ARG A 381 -16.76 -17.65 -15.73
CA ARG A 381 -16.84 -16.27 -15.24
C ARG A 381 -17.71 -16.19 -13.98
N PRO A 382 -17.61 -15.10 -13.20
CA PRO A 382 -18.54 -14.81 -12.11
C PRO A 382 -20.00 -14.92 -12.59
N GLY A 383 -20.85 -15.59 -11.80
CA GLY A 383 -22.26 -15.81 -12.13
C GLY A 383 -22.55 -17.01 -13.04
N GLN A 384 -21.54 -17.64 -13.63
CA GLN A 384 -21.70 -18.90 -14.36
C GLN A 384 -21.64 -20.10 -13.41
N ALA A 385 -22.26 -21.21 -13.78
CA ALA A 385 -22.18 -22.45 -13.05
C ALA A 385 -20.72 -22.95 -13.01
N LEU A 386 -20.34 -23.54 -11.89
CA LEU A 386 -19.02 -24.19 -11.74
C LEU A 386 -18.88 -25.30 -12.76
N LEU A 387 -17.77 -25.27 -13.52
CA LEU A 387 -17.45 -26.36 -14.43
C LEU A 387 -17.22 -27.66 -13.62
N ARG A 388 -17.92 -28.73 -14.01
CA ARG A 388 -17.68 -30.06 -13.46
C ARG A 388 -16.76 -30.81 -14.39
N PRO A 389 -15.82 -31.63 -13.85
CA PRO A 389 -15.03 -32.51 -14.66
C PRO A 389 -15.96 -33.46 -15.44
N LYS A 390 -15.67 -33.68 -16.73
CA LYS A 390 -16.30 -34.77 -17.42
C LYS A 390 -15.77 -36.08 -16.81
N PRO A 391 -16.63 -37.06 -16.53
CA PRO A 391 -16.13 -38.39 -16.14
C PRO A 391 -15.19 -38.92 -17.24
N PRO A 392 -14.16 -39.67 -16.90
CA PRO A 392 -13.34 -40.35 -17.89
C PRO A 392 -14.23 -41.27 -18.73
N PRO A 393 -13.92 -41.44 -20.02
CA PRO A 393 -14.66 -42.34 -20.92
C PRO A 393 -14.68 -43.75 -20.44
#